data_8d91d98b819cac62ad264cde10ae1bcb
#
_entry.id   8d91d98b819cac62ad264cde10ae1bcb
#
_cell.length_a   1.000
_cell.length_b   1.000
_cell.length_c   1.000
_cell.angle_alpha   90.00
_cell.angle_beta   90.00
_cell.angle_gamma   90.00
#
_symmetry.space_group_name_H-M   'P 1'
#
loop_
_entity.id
_entity.type
_entity.pdbx_description
1 polymer ?
#
loop_
_entity_poly.entity_id
_entity_poly.type
_entity_poly.pdbx_seq_one_letter_code
_entity_poly.pdbx_strand_id
1 'polypeptide(L)' 'MVKINEDLCKKVYSDYMNGIDGKVRNIKSVMQYNNLSESTVRRIVKAKGNFIRYCNILGYLNYSRKMEG' A
#
# COMPACT_ATOMS: atom_id res chain seq x y z
N MET A 1 -4.83 -4.46 14.18
CA MET A 1 -3.93 -3.94 13.13
C MET A 1 -3.81 -4.95 12.00
N VAL A 2 -3.96 -4.51 10.76
CA VAL A 2 -3.84 -5.39 9.58
C VAL A 2 -2.36 -5.63 9.28
N LYS A 3 -2.00 -6.90 9.15
CA LYS A 3 -0.63 -7.26 8.81
C LYS A 3 -0.42 -7.19 7.30
N ILE A 4 0.59 -6.45 6.87
CA ILE A 4 0.93 -6.34 5.45
C ILE A 4 1.72 -7.56 5.03
N ASN A 5 1.26 -8.20 3.95
CA ASN A 5 1.93 -9.34 3.35
C ASN A 5 1.78 -9.30 1.83
N GLU A 6 2.32 -10.30 1.14
CA GLU A 6 2.27 -10.35 -0.32
C GLU A 6 0.84 -10.37 -0.85
N ASP A 7 -0.02 -11.18 -0.26
CA ASP A 7 -1.41 -11.31 -0.71
C ASP A 7 -2.16 -9.99 -0.55
N LEU A 8 -1.96 -9.31 0.58
CA LEU A 8 -2.60 -8.03 0.82
C LEU A 8 -2.12 -6.97 -0.17
N CYS A 9 -0.82 -6.94 -0.46
CA CYS A 9 -0.27 -5.99 -1.43
C CYS A 9 -0.89 -6.20 -2.81
N LYS A 10 -1.01 -7.44 -3.25
CA LYS A 10 -1.64 -7.76 -4.53
C LYS A 10 -3.11 -7.36 -4.55
N LYS A 11 -3.83 -7.64 -3.46
CA LYS A 11 -5.24 -7.29 -3.35
C LYS A 11 -5.44 -5.78 -3.40
N VAL A 12 -4.66 -5.02 -2.62
CA VAL A 12 -4.77 -3.57 -2.58
C VAL A 12 -4.48 -2.95 -3.95
N TYR A 13 -3.44 -3.42 -4.62
CA TYR A 13 -3.10 -2.92 -5.94
C TYR A 13 -4.20 -3.24 -6.96
N SER A 14 -4.75 -4.46 -6.91
CA SER A 14 -5.86 -4.87 -7.77
C SER A 14 -7.10 -4.00 -7.51
N ASP A 15 -7.44 -3.75 -6.25
CA ASP A 15 -8.57 -2.90 -5.89
C ASP A 15 -8.37 -1.48 -6.43
N TYR A 16 -7.16 -0.97 -6.35
CA TYR A 16 -6.84 0.37 -6.84
C TYR A 16 -6.94 0.44 -8.37
N MET A 17 -6.41 -0.56 -9.07
CA MET A 17 -6.36 -0.55 -10.54
C MET A 17 -7.70 -0.87 -11.19
N ASN A 18 -8.48 -1.79 -10.61
CA ASN A 18 -9.71 -2.29 -11.20
C ASN A 18 -10.99 -1.73 -10.59
N GLY A 19 -10.87 -1.05 -9.45
CA GLY A 19 -12.02 -0.62 -8.70
C GLY A 19 -12.58 -1.73 -7.81
N ILE A 20 -13.33 -1.33 -6.78
CA ILE A 20 -13.98 -2.24 -5.86
C ILE A 20 -15.43 -2.36 -6.29
N ASP A 21 -15.87 -3.58 -6.60
CA ASP A 21 -17.23 -3.88 -7.05
C ASP A 21 -17.66 -3.02 -8.25
N GLY A 22 -16.72 -2.77 -9.17
CA GLY A 22 -16.99 -2.00 -10.38
C GLY A 22 -17.13 -0.51 -10.17
N LYS A 23 -16.89 -0.02 -8.95
CA LYS A 23 -16.97 1.41 -8.65
C LYS A 23 -15.68 2.13 -9.00
N VAL A 24 -15.76 3.47 -9.02
CA VAL A 24 -14.58 4.29 -9.30
C VAL A 24 -13.49 3.99 -8.28
N ARG A 25 -12.31 3.69 -8.80
CA ARG A 25 -11.14 3.43 -7.97
C ARG A 25 -10.56 4.73 -7.45
N ASN A 26 -10.28 4.77 -6.15
CA ASN A 26 -9.54 5.88 -5.55
C ASN A 26 -8.89 5.41 -4.25
N ILE A 27 -7.92 6.19 -3.80
CA ILE A 27 -7.15 5.83 -2.60
C ILE A 27 -8.05 5.71 -1.38
N LYS A 28 -8.98 6.64 -1.22
CA LYS A 28 -9.86 6.67 -0.06
C LYS A 28 -10.71 5.39 0.07
N SER A 29 -11.28 4.94 -1.04
CA SER A 29 -12.10 3.71 -1.04
C SER A 29 -11.25 2.49 -0.70
N VAL A 30 -10.03 2.42 -1.26
CA VAL A 30 -9.12 1.30 -0.99
C VAL A 30 -8.72 1.29 0.49
N MET A 31 -8.45 2.46 1.07
CA MET A 31 -8.15 2.59 2.50
C MET A 31 -9.28 2.02 3.35
N GLN A 32 -10.50 2.44 3.09
CA GLN A 32 -11.67 2.02 3.86
C GLN A 32 -11.94 0.53 3.69
N TYR A 33 -11.88 0.05 2.47
CA TYR A 33 -12.19 -1.35 2.17
C TYR A 33 -11.20 -2.32 2.81
N ASN A 34 -9.94 -1.92 2.86
CA ASN A 34 -8.86 -2.76 3.39
C ASN A 34 -8.44 -2.38 4.82
N ASN A 35 -9.08 -1.36 5.40
CA ASN A 35 -8.75 -0.87 6.74
C ASN A 35 -7.28 -0.49 6.88
N LEU A 36 -6.79 0.29 5.92
CA LEU A 36 -5.39 0.73 5.86
C LEU A 36 -5.31 2.25 5.85
N SER A 37 -4.17 2.79 6.29
CA SER A 37 -3.92 4.23 6.22
C SER A 37 -3.58 4.65 4.79
N GLU A 38 -3.75 5.95 4.50
CA GLU A 38 -3.41 6.50 3.18
C GLU A 38 -1.95 6.24 2.83
N SER A 39 -1.04 6.46 3.77
CA SER A 39 0.39 6.24 3.54
C SER A 39 0.67 4.81 3.11
N THR A 40 0.06 3.84 3.77
CA THR A 40 0.25 2.43 3.45
C THR A 40 -0.26 2.12 2.05
N VAL A 41 -1.47 2.59 1.71
CA VAL A 41 -2.05 2.34 0.38
C VAL A 41 -1.18 2.97 -0.70
N ARG A 42 -0.73 4.21 -0.51
CA ARG A 42 0.11 4.89 -1.48
C ARG A 42 1.44 4.15 -1.71
N ARG A 43 2.04 3.63 -0.63
CA ARG A 43 3.28 2.84 -0.75
C ARG A 43 3.05 1.55 -1.52
N ILE A 44 1.96 0.86 -1.25
CA ILE A 44 1.62 -0.38 -1.96
C ILE A 44 1.39 -0.10 -3.45
N VAL A 45 0.68 0.97 -3.78
CA VAL A 45 0.44 1.36 -5.17
C VAL A 45 1.75 1.73 -5.86
N LYS A 46 2.62 2.47 -5.17
CA LYS A 46 3.93 2.83 -5.70
C LYS A 46 4.78 1.58 -5.96
N ALA A 47 4.65 0.57 -5.11
CA ALA A 47 5.34 -0.71 -5.26
C ALA A 47 4.66 -1.63 -6.28
N LYS A 48 3.56 -1.18 -6.88
CA LYS A 48 2.76 -1.95 -7.86
C LYS A 48 2.30 -3.30 -7.31
N GLY A 49 1.95 -3.32 -6.03
CA GLY A 49 1.47 -4.52 -5.36
C GLY A 49 2.54 -5.56 -5.08
N ASN A 50 3.81 -5.21 -5.25
CA ASN A 50 4.92 -6.12 -4.99
C ASN A 50 5.39 -5.94 -3.55
N PHE A 51 5.26 -6.99 -2.74
CA PHE A 51 5.60 -6.91 -1.32
C PHE A 51 7.08 -6.61 -1.07
N ILE A 52 7.97 -7.16 -1.89
CA ILE A 52 9.41 -6.92 -1.75
C ILE A 52 9.71 -5.44 -1.99
N ARG A 53 9.14 -4.85 -3.03
CA ARG A 53 9.30 -3.41 -3.29
C ARG A 53 8.70 -2.56 -2.18
N TYR A 54 7.56 -2.96 -1.66
CA TYR A 54 6.94 -2.27 -0.53
C TYR A 54 7.88 -2.25 0.68
N CYS A 55 8.48 -3.40 1.01
CA CYS A 55 9.43 -3.48 2.11
C CYS A 55 10.67 -2.61 1.86
N ASN A 56 11.15 -2.55 0.62
CA ASN A 56 12.28 -1.71 0.25
C ASN A 56 11.96 -0.22 0.44
N ILE A 57 10.75 0.19 0.07
CA ILE A 57 10.31 1.57 0.27
C ILE A 57 10.30 1.92 1.77
N LEU A 58 9.77 1.03 2.61
CA LEU A 58 9.75 1.23 4.05
C LEU A 58 11.16 1.28 4.63
N GLY A 59 12.03 0.37 4.18
CA GLY A 59 13.43 0.34 4.61
C GLY A 59 14.16 1.63 4.27
N TYR A 60 13.95 2.14 3.08
CA TYR A 60 14.54 3.41 2.66
C TYR A 60 14.08 4.56 3.54
N LEU A 61 12.78 4.65 3.81
CA LEU A 61 12.24 5.70 4.66
C LEU A 61 12.79 5.63 6.08
N ASN A 62 12.89 4.43 6.63
CA ASN A 62 13.45 4.23 7.97
C ASN A 62 14.92 4.62 8.01
N TYR A 63 15.67 4.26 6.98
CA TYR A 63 17.06 4.62 6.86
C TYR A 63 17.25 6.14 6.83
N SER A 64 16.44 6.82 6.01
CA SER A 64 16.51 8.28 5.92
C SER A 64 16.24 8.96 7.26
N ARG A 65 15.27 8.46 8.01
CA ARG A 65 14.96 8.99 9.34
C ARG A 65 16.13 8.85 10.30
N LYS A 66 16.83 7.72 10.27
CA LYS A 66 18.00 7.50 11.10
C LYS A 66 19.13 8.45 10.73
N MET A 67 19.29 8.72 9.46
CA MET A 67 20.34 9.65 8.98
C MET A 67 20.08 11.08 9.40
N GLU A 68 18.83 11.47 9.49
CA GLU A 68 18.44 12.81 9.89
C GLU A 68 18.44 13.02 11.40
N GLY A 69 18.30 11.95 12.11
CA GLY A 69 18.19 12.01 13.56
C GLY A 69 19.45 11.75 14.28
#